data_15020531ba4b48b37bd77380be4ac433
#
_entry.id   15020531ba4b48b37bd77380be4ac433
#
_cell.length_a   1.000
_cell.length_b   1.000
_cell.length_c   1.000
_cell.angle_alpha   90.00
_cell.angle_beta   90.00
_cell.angle_gamma   90.00
#
_symmetry.space_group_name_H-M   'P 1'
#
loop_
_entity.id
_entity.type
_entity.pdbx_description
1 polymer ?
#
loop_
_entity_poly.entity_id
_entity_poly.type
_entity_poly.pdbx_seq_one_letter_code
_entity_poly.pdbx_strand_id
1 'polypeptide(L)'
;MIADPHCHTLASDGMVTPAELVSAAVTARVNLIAVTDHDTMASVREAQQLGEAAGLTVVAGQEITTGWPAQTHVVGWFLDRPVRSGMSVEDTVAAIRDQGGLAIIPHPFIPVYFGSIQPAMLRRLLDVTTVDGIETMFTAPLGSWRRRQLDDFYVAHEERLGARIGGSDCHFGARDLGCVVTRYEGDFRGAVTRRTTVPLKTRERRVPAGVALRQQWRSLVDLPVRRLRGEL
;
A
#
# COMPACT_ATOMS: atom_id res chain seq x y z
N MET A 1 -6.36 18.28 0.64
CA MET A 1 -5.26 17.58 1.35
C MET A 1 -4.67 16.52 0.46
N ILE A 2 -3.46 16.06 0.76
CA ILE A 2 -2.80 14.95 0.05
C ILE A 2 -2.35 13.86 1.03
N ALA A 3 -2.53 12.61 0.63
CA ALA A 3 -2.11 11.43 1.35
C ALA A 3 -1.12 10.61 0.52
N ASP A 4 -0.12 10.03 1.16
CA ASP A 4 0.64 8.91 0.60
C ASP A 4 0.29 7.65 1.41
N PRO A 5 -0.71 6.88 0.94
CA PRO A 5 -1.34 5.86 1.76
C PRO A 5 -0.71 4.47 1.64
N HIS A 6 0.53 4.38 1.10
CA HIS A 6 1.26 3.14 0.95
C HIS A 6 2.75 3.35 1.21
N CYS A 7 3.19 3.03 2.46
CA CYS A 7 4.55 3.30 2.92
C CYS A 7 5.08 2.17 3.80
N HIS A 8 6.37 1.83 3.59
CA HIS A 8 7.10 0.79 4.30
C HIS A 8 8.25 1.35 5.14
N THR A 9 8.55 0.64 6.22
CA THR A 9 9.63 0.95 7.15
C THR A 9 10.61 -0.22 7.28
N LEU A 10 11.61 -0.06 8.15
CA LEU A 10 12.53 -1.14 8.52
C LEU A 10 11.85 -2.31 9.24
N ALA A 11 10.57 -2.18 9.65
CA ALA A 11 9.81 -3.30 10.21
C ALA A 11 9.49 -4.37 9.14
N SER A 12 9.49 -3.98 7.87
CA SER A 12 9.44 -4.89 6.73
C SER A 12 10.63 -4.67 5.81
N ASP A 13 10.40 -4.45 4.54
CA ASP A 13 11.43 -4.30 3.52
C ASP A 13 11.72 -2.85 3.13
N GLY A 14 11.11 -1.89 3.80
CA GLY A 14 11.50 -0.49 3.72
C GLY A 14 12.94 -0.26 4.19
N MET A 15 13.53 0.86 3.78
CA MET A 15 14.94 1.21 4.05
C MET A 15 15.05 2.42 4.99
N VAL A 16 13.95 2.77 5.68
CA VAL A 16 13.86 3.93 6.58
C VAL A 16 13.18 3.56 7.88
N THR A 17 13.58 4.22 8.95
CA THR A 17 12.91 4.13 10.25
C THR A 17 11.56 4.86 10.22
N PRO A 18 10.64 4.62 11.18
CA PRO A 18 9.42 5.41 11.32
C PRO A 18 9.70 6.93 11.43
N ALA A 19 10.75 7.31 12.13
CA ALA A 19 11.14 8.72 12.29
C ALA A 19 11.58 9.36 10.96
N GLU A 20 12.37 8.64 10.16
CA GLU A 20 12.78 9.10 8.83
C GLU A 20 11.60 9.17 7.87
N LEU A 21 10.65 8.23 7.95
CA LEU A 21 9.43 8.24 7.15
C LEU A 21 8.56 9.45 7.46
N VAL A 22 8.30 9.73 8.75
CA VAL A 22 7.53 10.91 9.21
C VAL A 22 8.22 12.20 8.79
N SER A 23 9.54 12.31 8.99
CA SER A 23 10.32 13.47 8.55
C SER A 23 10.23 13.70 7.04
N ALA A 24 10.28 12.63 6.25
CA ALA A 24 10.13 12.69 4.79
C ALA A 24 8.73 13.18 4.39
N ALA A 25 7.67 12.71 5.07
CA ALA A 25 6.30 13.12 4.81
C ALA A 25 6.07 14.61 5.11
N VAL A 26 6.57 15.10 6.23
CA VAL A 26 6.54 16.54 6.59
C VAL A 26 7.27 17.37 5.54
N THR A 27 8.47 16.94 5.13
CA THR A 27 9.28 17.63 4.11
C THR A 27 8.55 17.65 2.75
N ALA A 28 7.89 16.56 2.38
CA ALA A 28 7.10 16.45 1.15
C ALA A 28 5.75 17.18 1.23
N ARG A 29 5.41 17.77 2.39
CA ARG A 29 4.12 18.44 2.65
C ARG A 29 2.91 17.52 2.42
N VAL A 30 3.07 16.26 2.76
CA VAL A 30 1.98 15.28 2.77
C VAL A 30 1.20 15.45 4.08
N ASN A 31 -0.12 15.45 4.03
CA ASN A 31 -0.98 15.65 5.22
C ASN A 31 -1.24 14.35 5.97
N LEU A 32 -1.14 13.22 5.26
CA LEU A 32 -1.42 11.90 5.79
C LEU A 32 -0.53 10.85 5.13
N ILE A 33 0.00 9.93 5.93
CA ILE A 33 0.60 8.68 5.43
C ILE A 33 -0.14 7.48 6.01
N ALA A 34 -0.13 6.34 5.32
CA ALA A 34 -0.43 5.06 5.95
C ALA A 34 0.86 4.24 6.04
N VAL A 35 1.14 3.72 7.23
CA VAL A 35 2.21 2.74 7.43
C VAL A 35 1.64 1.37 7.14
N THR A 36 2.18 0.71 6.11
CA THR A 36 1.64 -0.52 5.54
C THR A 36 2.71 -1.58 5.38
N ASP A 37 3.56 -1.74 6.38
CA ASP A 37 4.63 -2.75 6.40
C ASP A 37 4.10 -4.15 6.07
N HIS A 38 4.88 -4.93 5.31
CA HIS A 38 4.50 -6.30 4.94
C HIS A 38 4.32 -7.21 6.16
N ASP A 39 3.13 -7.76 6.28
CA ASP A 39 2.73 -8.78 7.26
C ASP A 39 2.95 -8.39 8.74
N THR A 40 3.11 -7.10 9.03
CA THR A 40 3.33 -6.58 10.39
C THR A 40 2.79 -5.17 10.58
N MET A 41 2.47 -4.84 11.83
CA MET A 41 2.11 -3.47 12.27
C MET A 41 3.11 -2.95 13.33
N ALA A 42 4.30 -3.54 13.43
CA ALA A 42 5.23 -3.26 14.53
C ALA A 42 5.68 -1.80 14.60
N SER A 43 5.77 -1.11 13.46
CA SER A 43 6.19 0.30 13.35
C SER A 43 5.05 1.32 13.51
N VAL A 44 3.79 0.87 13.45
CA VAL A 44 2.61 1.76 13.39
C VAL A 44 2.54 2.68 14.59
N ARG A 45 2.65 2.13 15.81
CA ARG A 45 2.51 2.92 17.05
C ARG A 45 3.58 4.01 17.15
N GLU A 46 4.82 3.69 16.85
CA GLU A 46 5.92 4.66 16.85
C GLU A 46 5.67 5.76 15.81
N ALA A 47 5.30 5.36 14.58
CA ALA A 47 5.01 6.32 13.52
C ALA A 47 3.84 7.25 13.87
N GLN A 48 2.78 6.74 14.53
CA GLN A 48 1.65 7.54 15.00
C GLN A 48 2.06 8.57 16.05
N GLN A 49 2.86 8.18 17.04
CA GLN A 49 3.37 9.10 18.08
C GLN A 49 4.24 10.21 17.47
N LEU A 50 5.13 9.86 16.55
CA LEU A 50 5.99 10.81 15.85
C LEU A 50 5.17 11.71 14.90
N GLY A 51 4.17 11.16 14.23
CA GLY A 51 3.26 11.91 13.37
C GLY A 51 2.44 12.94 14.15
N GLU A 52 1.85 12.55 15.28
CA GLU A 52 1.11 13.45 16.17
C GLU A 52 1.97 14.64 16.60
N ALA A 53 3.21 14.36 17.04
CA ALA A 53 4.15 15.40 17.43
C ALA A 53 4.54 16.35 16.28
N ALA A 54 4.47 15.87 15.04
CA ALA A 54 4.81 16.62 13.82
C ALA A 54 3.58 17.24 13.11
N GLY A 55 2.36 17.04 13.62
CA GLY A 55 1.13 17.49 12.96
C GLY A 55 0.79 16.72 11.69
N LEU A 56 1.28 15.48 11.56
CA LEU A 56 1.04 14.56 10.44
C LEU A 56 0.07 13.45 10.87
N THR A 57 -0.98 13.23 10.11
CA THR A 57 -1.85 12.07 10.32
C THR A 57 -1.17 10.78 9.87
N VAL A 58 -1.10 9.77 10.75
CA VAL A 58 -0.57 8.44 10.42
C VAL A 58 -1.67 7.40 10.59
N VAL A 59 -2.08 6.81 9.48
CA VAL A 59 -3.07 5.71 9.44
C VAL A 59 -2.37 4.40 9.76
N ALA A 60 -2.96 3.65 10.69
CA ALA A 60 -2.56 2.28 10.99
C ALA A 60 -2.96 1.37 9.83
N GLY A 61 -2.01 0.70 9.23
CA GLY A 61 -2.22 -0.21 8.11
C GLY A 61 -1.27 -1.38 8.11
N GLN A 62 -1.46 -2.23 7.13
CA GLN A 62 -0.62 -3.38 6.85
C GLN A 62 -0.78 -3.75 5.38
N GLU A 63 0.29 -4.12 4.69
CA GLU A 63 0.23 -4.83 3.42
C GLU A 63 0.33 -6.32 3.69
N ILE A 64 -0.77 -7.04 3.43
CA ILE A 64 -0.93 -8.45 3.78
C ILE A 64 -0.60 -9.31 2.56
N THR A 65 0.35 -10.23 2.70
CA THR A 65 0.67 -11.24 1.70
C THR A 65 -0.33 -12.39 1.78
N THR A 66 -1.07 -12.63 0.71
CA THR A 66 -2.06 -13.71 0.63
C THR A 66 -1.41 -15.07 0.36
N GLY A 67 -2.16 -16.15 0.57
CA GLY A 67 -1.66 -17.52 0.44
C GLY A 67 -1.48 -17.99 -1.00
N TRP A 68 -0.79 -19.13 -1.12
CA TRP A 68 -0.67 -19.85 -2.40
C TRP A 68 -2.07 -20.30 -2.89
N PRO A 69 -2.35 -20.28 -4.21
CA PRO A 69 -1.47 -19.90 -5.31
C PRO A 69 -1.49 -18.40 -5.64
N ALA A 70 -2.32 -17.60 -4.98
CA ALA A 70 -2.48 -16.18 -5.28
C ALA A 70 -1.21 -15.37 -5.02
N GLN A 71 -0.68 -15.47 -3.80
CA GLN A 71 0.50 -14.72 -3.32
C GLN A 71 0.47 -13.24 -3.74
N THR A 72 -0.73 -12.65 -3.79
CA THR A 72 -0.91 -11.23 -4.06
C THR A 72 -0.97 -10.44 -2.76
N HIS A 73 -0.90 -9.12 -2.85
CA HIS A 73 -1.02 -8.25 -1.69
C HIS A 73 -2.42 -7.64 -1.59
N VAL A 74 -2.84 -7.40 -0.35
CA VAL A 74 -4.00 -6.58 -0.01
C VAL A 74 -3.56 -5.61 1.08
N VAL A 75 -3.76 -4.32 0.87
CA VAL A 75 -3.49 -3.31 1.89
C VAL A 75 -4.74 -3.11 2.74
N GLY A 76 -4.59 -3.24 4.06
CA GLY A 76 -5.60 -2.88 5.04
C GLY A 76 -5.28 -1.53 5.67
N TRP A 77 -6.25 -0.60 5.72
CA TRP A 77 -6.13 0.65 6.45
C TRP A 77 -7.07 0.71 7.63
N PHE A 78 -6.72 1.53 8.62
CA PHE A 78 -7.48 1.72 9.86
C PHE A 78 -7.65 0.43 10.66
N LEU A 79 -6.56 -0.33 10.74
CA LEU A 79 -6.51 -1.59 11.46
C LEU A 79 -6.23 -1.36 12.95
N ASP A 80 -6.93 -2.12 13.81
CA ASP A 80 -6.69 -2.14 15.25
C ASP A 80 -5.64 -3.19 15.65
N ARG A 81 -5.52 -4.25 14.85
CA ARG A 81 -4.60 -5.37 15.07
C ARG A 81 -4.11 -5.96 13.75
N PRO A 82 -2.94 -6.63 13.74
CA PRO A 82 -2.43 -7.28 12.54
C PRO A 82 -3.43 -8.30 11.96
N VAL A 83 -3.53 -8.30 10.64
CA VAL A 83 -4.24 -9.32 9.86
C VAL A 83 -3.24 -10.43 9.53
N ARG A 84 -3.65 -11.69 9.72
CA ARG A 84 -2.80 -12.85 9.45
C ARG A 84 -2.49 -12.96 7.95
N SER A 85 -1.23 -13.13 7.60
CA SER A 85 -0.80 -13.45 6.24
C SER A 85 -1.11 -14.90 5.84
N GLY A 86 -1.02 -15.20 4.55
CA GLY A 86 -1.19 -16.56 4.03
C GLY A 86 -2.65 -17.03 3.91
N MET A 87 -3.64 -16.16 4.10
CA MET A 87 -5.05 -16.44 3.85
C MET A 87 -5.39 -16.28 2.35
N SER A 88 -6.59 -16.72 1.94
CA SER A 88 -7.11 -16.36 0.63
C SER A 88 -7.27 -14.83 0.49
N VAL A 89 -7.41 -14.32 -0.74
CA VAL A 89 -7.66 -12.88 -0.94
C VAL A 89 -8.98 -12.47 -0.31
N GLU A 90 -10.00 -13.31 -0.47
CA GLU A 90 -11.35 -13.13 0.07
C GLU A 90 -11.35 -13.07 1.60
N ASP A 91 -10.69 -14.03 2.25
CA ASP A 91 -10.57 -14.08 3.71
C ASP A 91 -9.76 -12.91 4.25
N THR A 92 -8.74 -12.47 3.50
CA THR A 92 -7.94 -11.28 3.87
C THR A 92 -8.80 -10.02 3.84
N VAL A 93 -9.59 -9.83 2.79
CA VAL A 93 -10.55 -8.71 2.70
C VAL A 93 -11.58 -8.76 3.84
N ALA A 94 -12.12 -9.94 4.13
CA ALA A 94 -13.06 -10.13 5.25
C ALA A 94 -12.42 -9.78 6.59
N ALA A 95 -11.21 -10.28 6.87
CA ALA A 95 -10.50 -10.03 8.14
C ALA A 95 -10.12 -8.54 8.35
N ILE A 96 -9.84 -7.79 7.27
CA ILE A 96 -9.67 -6.34 7.32
C ILE A 96 -10.98 -5.67 7.73
N ARG A 97 -12.10 -6.06 7.11
CA ARG A 97 -13.42 -5.47 7.36
C ARG A 97 -14.00 -5.82 8.73
N ASP A 98 -13.71 -7.01 9.25
CA ASP A 98 -14.16 -7.47 10.57
C ASP A 98 -13.68 -6.57 11.72
N GLN A 99 -12.61 -5.82 11.52
CA GLN A 99 -12.14 -4.81 12.45
C GLN A 99 -12.45 -3.37 12.01
N GLY A 100 -13.38 -3.22 11.07
CA GLY A 100 -13.79 -1.91 10.55
C GLY A 100 -12.77 -1.28 9.59
N GLY A 101 -11.75 -1.99 9.15
CA GLY A 101 -10.75 -1.51 8.21
C GLY A 101 -11.27 -1.35 6.79
N LEU A 102 -10.46 -0.71 5.94
CA LEU A 102 -10.71 -0.58 4.50
C LEU A 102 -9.72 -1.46 3.74
N ALA A 103 -10.23 -2.30 2.82
CA ALA A 103 -9.41 -3.20 2.00
C ALA A 103 -9.11 -2.57 0.64
N ILE A 104 -7.83 -2.41 0.33
CA ILE A 104 -7.34 -1.76 -0.88
C ILE A 104 -6.49 -2.74 -1.69
N ILE A 105 -6.67 -2.74 -3.01
CA ILE A 105 -5.83 -3.51 -3.94
C ILE A 105 -4.63 -2.66 -4.34
N PRO A 106 -3.40 -3.00 -3.91
CA PRO A 106 -2.21 -2.24 -4.26
C PRO A 106 -1.67 -2.64 -5.63
N HIS A 107 -0.99 -1.72 -6.30
CA HIS A 107 -0.18 -1.89 -7.53
C HIS A 107 -0.61 -3.05 -8.45
N PRO A 108 -1.89 -3.09 -8.93
CA PRO A 108 -2.41 -4.22 -9.69
C PRO A 108 -1.80 -4.32 -11.09
N PHE A 109 -1.86 -5.54 -11.68
CA PHE A 109 -1.55 -5.83 -13.09
C PHE A 109 -0.08 -5.69 -13.48
N ILE A 110 0.84 -5.58 -12.52
CA ILE A 110 2.28 -5.66 -12.81
C ILE A 110 2.60 -7.09 -13.25
N PRO A 111 3.16 -7.29 -14.45
CA PRO A 111 3.44 -8.64 -14.95
C PRO A 111 4.59 -9.29 -14.17
N VAL A 112 4.49 -10.60 -13.95
CA VAL A 112 5.55 -11.42 -13.31
C VAL A 112 5.95 -10.96 -11.90
N TYR A 113 5.07 -10.19 -11.22
CA TYR A 113 5.29 -9.75 -9.85
C TYR A 113 4.30 -10.45 -8.90
N PHE A 114 4.81 -11.23 -7.96
CA PHE A 114 3.97 -12.05 -7.06
C PHE A 114 3.04 -11.20 -6.18
N GLY A 115 3.45 -10.02 -5.72
CA GLY A 115 2.60 -9.14 -4.93
C GLY A 115 1.43 -8.51 -5.69
N SER A 116 1.40 -8.61 -7.03
CA SER A 116 0.42 -7.90 -7.87
C SER A 116 -0.72 -8.80 -8.34
N ILE A 117 -1.95 -8.47 -7.97
CA ILE A 117 -3.14 -9.18 -8.44
C ILE A 117 -3.30 -9.02 -9.95
N GLN A 118 -3.61 -10.12 -10.64
CA GLN A 118 -3.82 -10.11 -12.08
C GLN A 118 -5.32 -9.98 -12.44
N PRO A 119 -5.67 -9.48 -13.64
CA PRO A 119 -7.06 -9.18 -14.03
C PRO A 119 -8.05 -10.32 -13.80
N ALA A 120 -7.67 -11.55 -14.13
CA ALA A 120 -8.54 -12.71 -13.97
C ALA A 120 -8.82 -13.03 -12.50
N MET A 121 -7.82 -12.88 -11.64
CA MET A 121 -7.96 -13.08 -10.19
C MET A 121 -8.80 -11.97 -9.57
N LEU A 122 -8.54 -10.70 -9.92
CA LEU A 122 -9.33 -9.58 -9.42
C LEU A 122 -10.80 -9.71 -9.83
N ARG A 123 -11.10 -10.15 -11.06
CA ARG A 123 -12.48 -10.40 -11.48
C ARG A 123 -13.14 -11.45 -10.60
N ARG A 124 -12.49 -12.60 -10.33
CA ARG A 124 -13.02 -13.64 -9.44
C ARG A 124 -13.27 -13.12 -8.03
N LEU A 125 -12.35 -12.31 -7.49
CA LEU A 125 -12.57 -11.65 -6.20
C LEU A 125 -13.84 -10.80 -6.23
N LEU A 126 -14.00 -9.98 -7.27
CA LEU A 126 -15.17 -9.13 -7.42
C LEU A 126 -16.47 -9.89 -7.68
N ASP A 127 -16.44 -11.15 -8.11
CA ASP A 127 -17.66 -11.97 -8.24
C ASP A 127 -18.23 -12.34 -6.87
N VAL A 128 -17.40 -12.40 -5.82
CA VAL A 128 -17.79 -12.85 -4.47
C VAL A 128 -17.79 -11.74 -3.42
N THR A 129 -16.94 -10.72 -3.57
CA THR A 129 -16.86 -9.60 -2.62
C THR A 129 -16.56 -8.27 -3.35
N THR A 130 -16.53 -7.18 -2.61
CA THR A 130 -16.12 -5.85 -3.07
C THR A 130 -14.83 -5.46 -2.36
N VAL A 131 -14.13 -4.43 -2.84
CA VAL A 131 -13.04 -3.77 -2.12
C VAL A 131 -13.35 -2.28 -1.94
N ASP A 132 -12.61 -1.61 -1.06
CA ASP A 132 -12.90 -0.21 -0.72
C ASP A 132 -12.09 0.76 -1.59
N GLY A 133 -11.06 0.25 -2.26
CA GLY A 133 -10.27 1.01 -3.21
C GLY A 133 -9.26 0.15 -3.98
N ILE A 134 -8.71 0.75 -5.02
CA ILE A 134 -7.66 0.15 -5.85
C ILE A 134 -6.66 1.21 -6.26
N GLU A 135 -5.38 0.90 -6.22
CA GLU A 135 -4.35 1.78 -6.76
C GLU A 135 -4.42 1.81 -8.28
N THR A 136 -4.85 2.93 -8.82
CA THR A 136 -4.84 3.19 -10.26
C THR A 136 -3.60 3.99 -10.68
N MET A 137 -2.82 4.49 -9.70
CA MET A 137 -1.55 5.18 -9.91
C MET A 137 -0.55 4.78 -8.82
N PHE A 138 0.63 4.32 -9.22
CA PHE A 138 1.71 3.86 -8.35
C PHE A 138 3.08 4.05 -9.03
N THR A 139 4.17 3.90 -8.29
CA THR A 139 5.53 4.18 -8.79
C THR A 139 6.14 3.05 -9.61
N ALA A 140 5.69 1.81 -9.40
CA ALA A 140 6.21 0.68 -10.16
C ALA A 140 5.90 0.82 -11.66
N PRO A 141 6.81 0.42 -12.55
CA PRO A 141 6.62 0.59 -13.99
C PRO A 141 5.49 -0.30 -14.50
N LEU A 142 4.48 0.34 -15.08
CA LEU A 142 3.39 -0.32 -15.76
C LEU A 142 3.36 0.14 -17.22
N GLY A 143 3.58 -0.78 -18.15
CA GLY A 143 3.56 -0.45 -19.59
C GLY A 143 2.21 0.13 -20.03
N SER A 144 2.22 0.95 -21.08
CA SER A 144 1.04 1.70 -21.54
C SER A 144 -0.19 0.82 -21.82
N TRP A 145 0.01 -0.39 -22.32
CA TRP A 145 -1.08 -1.36 -22.55
C TRP A 145 -1.71 -1.82 -21.23
N ARG A 146 -0.88 -2.18 -20.24
CA ARG A 146 -1.37 -2.60 -18.90
C ARG A 146 -2.06 -1.45 -18.16
N ARG A 147 -1.58 -0.23 -18.34
CA ARG A 147 -2.22 0.95 -17.78
C ARG A 147 -3.62 1.15 -18.36
N ARG A 148 -3.76 1.09 -19.68
CA ARG A 148 -5.10 1.12 -20.31
C ARG A 148 -5.99 -0.01 -19.82
N GLN A 149 -5.44 -1.24 -19.73
CA GLN A 149 -6.19 -2.37 -19.19
C GLN A 149 -6.69 -2.13 -17.77
N LEU A 150 -5.88 -1.49 -16.90
CA LEU A 150 -6.27 -1.12 -15.54
C LEU A 150 -7.38 -0.07 -15.54
N ASP A 151 -7.24 0.97 -16.36
CA ASP A 151 -8.24 2.01 -16.48
C ASP A 151 -9.58 1.47 -17.01
N ASP A 152 -9.57 0.65 -18.05
CA ASP A 152 -10.75 0.00 -18.62
C ASP A 152 -11.40 -0.95 -17.59
N PHE A 153 -10.58 -1.71 -16.87
CA PHE A 153 -11.05 -2.62 -15.83
C PHE A 153 -11.71 -1.85 -14.68
N TYR A 154 -11.11 -0.73 -14.27
CA TYR A 154 -11.70 0.13 -13.23
C TYR A 154 -13.07 0.64 -13.68
N VAL A 155 -13.17 1.23 -14.86
CA VAL A 155 -14.43 1.77 -15.38
C VAL A 155 -15.52 0.69 -15.45
N ALA A 156 -15.16 -0.52 -15.86
CA ALA A 156 -16.11 -1.63 -15.95
C ALA A 156 -16.58 -2.19 -14.58
N HIS A 157 -15.85 -1.93 -13.49
CA HIS A 157 -16.12 -2.52 -12.17
C HIS A 157 -16.07 -1.50 -11.02
N GLU A 158 -16.20 -0.21 -11.29
CA GLU A 158 -15.97 0.87 -10.31
C GLU A 158 -16.82 0.75 -9.04
N GLU A 159 -18.06 0.26 -9.17
CA GLU A 159 -18.96 0.06 -8.02
C GLU A 159 -18.45 -1.00 -7.04
N ARG A 160 -17.69 -1.98 -7.53
CA ARG A 160 -17.14 -3.08 -6.73
C ARG A 160 -15.68 -2.86 -6.31
N LEU A 161 -14.97 -1.98 -7.02
CA LEU A 161 -13.57 -1.62 -6.77
C LEU A 161 -13.39 -0.47 -5.78
N GLY A 162 -14.45 0.30 -5.53
CA GLY A 162 -14.36 1.43 -4.61
C GLY A 162 -13.57 2.61 -5.17
N ALA A 163 -12.79 3.25 -4.32
CA ALA A 163 -12.08 4.48 -4.62
C ALA A 163 -10.86 4.27 -5.53
N ARG A 164 -10.55 5.27 -6.38
CA ARG A 164 -9.26 5.36 -7.07
C ARG A 164 -8.21 5.88 -6.10
N ILE A 165 -7.13 5.17 -5.95
CA ILE A 165 -6.04 5.47 -5.02
C ILE A 165 -4.74 5.71 -5.79
N GLY A 166 -3.94 6.63 -5.30
CA GLY A 166 -2.55 6.80 -5.67
C GLY A 166 -1.67 6.58 -4.44
N GLY A 167 -0.71 5.69 -4.53
CA GLY A 167 0.27 5.39 -3.49
C GLY A 167 1.69 5.33 -4.06
N SER A 168 2.68 5.79 -3.29
CA SER A 168 4.06 5.75 -3.77
C SER A 168 4.68 4.37 -3.63
N ASP A 169 4.13 3.52 -2.78
CA ASP A 169 4.79 2.28 -2.37
C ASP A 169 6.20 2.60 -1.86
N CYS A 170 6.22 3.53 -0.88
CA CYS A 170 7.43 4.16 -0.39
C CYS A 170 8.30 3.18 0.39
N HIS A 171 9.51 2.95 -0.09
CA HIS A 171 10.52 2.13 0.59
C HIS A 171 11.79 2.92 0.98
N PHE A 172 11.97 4.13 0.45
CA PHE A 172 13.23 4.88 0.53
C PHE A 172 13.07 6.29 1.14
N GLY A 173 11.98 6.54 1.83
CA GLY A 173 11.71 7.81 2.50
C GLY A 173 11.67 9.00 1.53
N ALA A 174 12.48 10.02 1.77
CA ALA A 174 12.47 11.25 0.96
C ALA A 174 12.73 11.03 -0.55
N ARG A 175 13.22 9.87 -0.98
CA ARG A 175 13.51 9.58 -2.39
C ARG A 175 12.27 9.19 -3.19
N ASP A 176 11.29 8.59 -2.54
CA ASP A 176 10.07 8.09 -3.19
C ASP A 176 8.76 8.50 -2.52
N LEU A 177 8.75 8.78 -1.22
CA LEU A 177 7.56 9.27 -0.53
C LEU A 177 6.98 10.50 -1.24
N GLY A 178 5.68 10.47 -1.46
CA GLY A 178 4.97 11.55 -2.11
C GLY A 178 5.18 11.65 -3.62
N CYS A 179 5.87 10.70 -4.28
CA CYS A 179 5.99 10.67 -5.75
C CYS A 179 4.65 10.43 -6.43
N VAL A 180 3.83 9.59 -5.83
CA VAL A 180 2.43 9.35 -6.17
C VAL A 180 1.62 9.49 -4.90
N VAL A 181 0.52 10.21 -4.97
CA VAL A 181 -0.32 10.55 -3.82
C VAL A 181 -1.78 10.47 -4.16
N THR A 182 -2.62 10.45 -3.15
CA THR A 182 -4.07 10.58 -3.24
C THR A 182 -4.48 11.97 -2.74
N ARG A 183 -5.11 12.79 -3.60
CA ARG A 183 -5.77 14.02 -3.18
C ARG A 183 -7.16 13.69 -2.64
N TYR A 184 -7.54 14.36 -1.55
CA TYR A 184 -8.83 14.17 -0.90
C TYR A 184 -9.31 15.46 -0.19
N GLU A 185 -10.61 15.50 0.14
CA GLU A 185 -11.25 16.58 0.88
C GLU A 185 -11.93 16.04 2.14
N GLY A 186 -11.91 16.83 3.22
CA GLY A 186 -12.45 16.43 4.53
C GLY A 186 -11.60 15.34 5.20
N ASP A 187 -12.21 14.33 5.77
CA ASP A 187 -11.52 13.17 6.32
C ASP A 187 -11.19 12.13 5.25
N PHE A 188 -10.02 11.49 5.38
CA PHE A 188 -9.53 10.56 4.36
C PHE A 188 -10.39 9.31 4.25
N ARG A 189 -10.84 8.73 5.38
CA ARG A 189 -11.70 7.55 5.39
C ARG A 189 -13.01 7.82 4.64
N GLY A 190 -13.66 8.94 4.97
CA GLY A 190 -14.89 9.35 4.31
C GLY A 190 -14.69 9.65 2.82
N ALA A 191 -13.57 10.25 2.43
CA ALA A 191 -13.26 10.48 1.01
C ALA A 191 -13.12 9.17 0.23
N VAL A 192 -12.44 8.16 0.82
CA VAL A 192 -12.35 6.81 0.23
C VAL A 192 -13.74 6.17 0.12
N THR A 193 -14.51 6.18 1.20
CA THR A 193 -15.86 5.58 1.21
C THR A 193 -16.81 6.25 0.20
N ARG A 194 -16.71 7.58 0.06
CA ARG A 194 -17.50 8.34 -0.94
C ARG A 194 -16.91 8.29 -2.35
N ARG A 195 -15.75 7.66 -2.54
CA ARG A 195 -15.03 7.57 -3.83
C ARG A 195 -14.70 8.95 -4.44
N THR A 196 -14.38 9.92 -3.58
CA THR A 196 -14.04 11.29 -3.99
C THR A 196 -12.54 11.56 -4.02
N THR A 197 -11.74 10.52 -3.93
CA THR A 197 -10.28 10.57 -4.01
C THR A 197 -9.79 10.71 -5.44
N VAL A 198 -8.65 11.40 -5.61
CA VAL A 198 -8.03 11.61 -6.92
C VAL A 198 -6.55 11.23 -6.84
N PRO A 199 -6.11 10.18 -7.55
CA PRO A 199 -4.70 9.82 -7.62
C PRO A 199 -3.91 10.85 -8.43
N LEU A 200 -2.71 11.21 -7.96
CA LEU A 200 -1.85 12.21 -8.59
C LEU A 200 -0.40 11.74 -8.58
N LYS A 201 0.29 11.93 -9.71
CA LYS A 201 1.75 11.86 -9.77
C LYS A 201 2.31 13.26 -9.54
N THR A 202 3.14 13.43 -8.52
CA THR A 202 3.71 14.72 -8.14
C THR A 202 5.11 14.93 -8.71
N ARG A 203 5.90 13.85 -8.76
CA ARG A 203 7.28 13.88 -9.25
C ARG A 203 7.75 12.49 -9.69
N GLU A 204 8.87 12.42 -10.37
CA GLU A 204 9.52 11.15 -10.68
C GLU A 204 10.23 10.57 -9.44
N ARG A 205 10.14 9.24 -9.30
CA ARG A 205 10.91 8.50 -8.31
C ARG A 205 12.40 8.58 -8.65
N ARG A 206 13.23 8.94 -7.66
CA ARG A 206 14.69 9.08 -7.84
C ARG A 206 15.44 8.20 -6.84
N VAL A 207 15.50 6.92 -7.13
CA VAL A 207 16.23 5.94 -6.31
C VAL A 207 17.44 5.45 -7.08
N PRO A 208 18.66 5.63 -6.55
CA PRO A 208 19.88 5.08 -7.18
C PRO A 208 19.81 3.56 -7.28
N ALA A 209 20.29 2.99 -8.39
CA ALA A 209 20.21 1.56 -8.68
C ALA A 209 20.80 0.69 -7.55
N GLY A 210 21.93 1.07 -6.98
CA GLY A 210 22.55 0.31 -5.88
C GLY A 210 21.74 0.32 -4.58
N VAL A 211 20.89 1.37 -4.36
CA VAL A 211 19.97 1.42 -3.22
C VAL A 211 18.75 0.55 -3.49
N ALA A 212 18.22 0.58 -4.71
CA ALA A 212 17.12 -0.28 -5.13
C ALA A 212 17.51 -1.77 -5.07
N LEU A 213 18.72 -2.13 -5.52
CA LEU A 213 19.23 -3.50 -5.43
C LEU A 213 19.36 -3.99 -3.98
N ARG A 214 19.80 -3.13 -3.05
CA ARG A 214 19.86 -3.49 -1.62
C ARG A 214 18.47 -3.76 -1.04
N GLN A 215 17.47 -2.96 -1.40
CA GLN A 215 16.10 -3.20 -0.97
C GLN A 215 15.55 -4.51 -1.56
N GLN A 216 15.79 -4.77 -2.84
CA GLN A 216 15.38 -6.03 -3.46
C GLN A 216 16.05 -7.25 -2.79
N TRP A 217 17.34 -7.16 -2.46
CA TRP A 217 18.02 -8.20 -1.70
C TRP A 217 17.38 -8.40 -0.32
N ARG A 218 17.08 -7.30 0.39
CA ARG A 218 16.42 -7.35 1.69
C ARG A 218 15.05 -8.05 1.58
N SER A 219 14.22 -7.64 0.64
CA SER A 219 12.87 -8.17 0.43
C SER A 219 12.88 -9.66 0.03
N LEU A 220 13.72 -10.04 -0.93
CA LEU A 220 13.68 -11.36 -1.56
C LEU A 220 14.58 -12.40 -0.88
N VAL A 221 15.57 -12.00 -0.10
CA VAL A 221 16.58 -12.91 0.48
C VAL A 221 16.69 -12.73 1.99
N ASP A 222 17.05 -11.54 2.48
CA ASP A 222 17.36 -11.34 3.90
C ASP A 222 16.15 -11.58 4.80
N LEU A 223 15.01 -10.95 4.54
CA LEU A 223 13.82 -11.11 5.35
C LEU A 223 13.24 -12.53 5.32
N PRO A 224 13.10 -13.21 4.17
CA PRO A 224 12.69 -14.62 4.14
C PRO A 224 13.62 -15.54 4.94
N VAL A 225 14.94 -15.35 4.83
CA VAL A 225 15.92 -16.14 5.59
C VAL A 225 15.79 -15.89 7.09
N ARG A 226 15.64 -14.64 7.52
CA ARG A 226 15.48 -14.28 8.94
C ARG A 226 14.17 -14.84 9.52
N ARG A 227 13.07 -14.80 8.75
CA ARG A 227 11.79 -15.45 9.13
C ARG A 227 11.96 -16.96 9.32
N LEU A 228 12.66 -17.64 8.40
CA LEU A 228 12.95 -19.08 8.52
C LEU A 228 13.79 -19.43 9.75
N ARG A 229 14.62 -18.49 10.22
CA ARG A 229 15.46 -18.63 11.44
C ARG A 229 14.73 -18.23 12.73
N GLY A 230 13.52 -17.73 12.65
CA GLY A 230 12.77 -17.21 13.81
C GLY A 230 13.35 -15.93 14.41
N GLU A 231 14.00 -15.11 13.60
CA GLU A 231 14.63 -13.84 14.01
C GLU A 231 13.70 -12.63 13.83
N LEU A 232 12.49 -12.89 13.30
CA LEU A 232 11.45 -11.88 13.03
C LEU A 232 10.09 -12.38 13.47
#